data_be2c7f837e70b702855d255ab32a66da
#
_entry.id   be2c7f837e70b702855d255ab32a66da
#
_cell.length_a   1.000
_cell.length_b   1.000
_cell.length_c   1.000
_cell.angle_alpha   90.00
_cell.angle_beta   90.00
_cell.angle_gamma   90.00
#
_symmetry.space_group_name_H-M   'P 1'
#
loop_
_entity.id
_entity.type
_entity.pdbx_description
1 polymer ?
#
loop_
_entity_poly.entity_id
_entity_poly.type
_entity_poly.pdbx_seq_one_letter_code
_entity_poly.pdbx_strand_id
1 'polypeptide(L)'
;AQKLMVHPKIRLLVVTGGPHVVNQAMKSGKRVIAAGPGNPPVVVDETADLDKAGSDIVKSASCDNNIICVVEKEIIVTHAAAEGLKKSLIKHGAVELSPYQTRRLEKVVLTENKKANKKWVGKDVQEILKEIGMDVDSSKRLAFMETKADHPFAVEELLMPVVPLIRVKDIDEAIDLAYKLEKNCFHTAAIHSKNIDHMHKMAVKMNCSIFVKNGPALAGLAMEGEGPTTFTIASPTGEGNTTARHFTRTRRCVLSGNFRIT
;
A
#
# COMPACT_ATOMS: atom_id res chain seq x y z
N ALA A 1 -23.02 11.98 -4.06
CA ALA A 1 -22.66 11.12 -2.94
C ALA A 1 -23.36 11.53 -1.63
N GLN A 2 -23.29 12.80 -1.18
CA GLN A 2 -23.83 13.25 0.12
C GLN A 2 -25.32 12.94 0.32
N LYS A 3 -26.18 13.20 -0.69
CA LYS A 3 -27.62 12.85 -0.63
C LYS A 3 -27.87 11.36 -0.42
N LEU A 4 -27.02 10.48 -0.99
CA LEU A 4 -27.11 9.04 -0.77
C LEU A 4 -26.70 8.65 0.65
N MET A 5 -25.68 9.29 1.21
CA MET A 5 -25.20 9.00 2.56
C MET A 5 -26.26 9.22 3.64
N VAL A 6 -27.17 10.17 3.43
CA VAL A 6 -28.25 10.46 4.39
C VAL A 6 -29.61 9.87 3.98
N HIS A 7 -29.72 9.24 2.82
CA HIS A 7 -31.01 8.78 2.31
C HIS A 7 -31.64 7.68 3.17
N PRO A 8 -32.91 7.78 3.61
CA PRO A 8 -33.50 6.88 4.62
C PRO A 8 -33.58 5.42 4.19
N LYS A 9 -33.67 5.14 2.88
CA LYS A 9 -33.72 3.76 2.34
C LYS A 9 -32.36 3.07 2.28
N ILE A 10 -31.24 3.79 2.46
CA ILE A 10 -29.89 3.21 2.50
C ILE A 10 -29.54 2.92 3.95
N ARG A 11 -29.22 1.67 4.25
CA ARG A 11 -28.93 1.19 5.62
C ARG A 11 -27.45 0.94 5.86
N LEU A 12 -26.68 0.64 4.82
CA LEU A 12 -25.26 0.39 4.86
C LEU A 12 -24.56 1.26 3.81
N LEU A 13 -23.52 1.96 4.21
CA LEU A 13 -22.62 2.67 3.32
C LEU A 13 -21.33 1.86 3.20
N VAL A 14 -20.91 1.61 1.97
CA VAL A 14 -19.58 1.08 1.65
C VAL A 14 -18.83 2.18 0.94
N VAL A 15 -17.72 2.63 1.54
CA VAL A 15 -17.00 3.82 1.06
C VAL A 15 -15.53 3.50 0.94
N THR A 16 -14.98 3.72 -0.25
CA THR A 16 -13.54 3.66 -0.50
C THR A 16 -13.08 5.04 -0.97
N GLY A 17 -12.09 5.61 -0.32
CA GLY A 17 -11.56 6.92 -0.72
C GLY A 17 -10.77 7.64 0.37
N GLY A 18 -10.40 8.89 0.06
CA GLY A 18 -9.59 9.71 0.95
C GLY A 18 -10.29 10.09 2.27
N PRO A 19 -9.55 10.68 3.22
CA PRO A 19 -10.04 10.97 4.58
C PRO A 19 -11.34 11.79 4.60
N HIS A 20 -11.50 12.72 3.67
CA HIS A 20 -12.68 13.58 3.63
C HIS A 20 -13.98 12.78 3.40
N VAL A 21 -14.01 11.90 2.39
CA VAL A 21 -15.22 11.13 2.07
C VAL A 21 -15.51 10.08 3.15
N VAL A 22 -14.47 9.46 3.71
CA VAL A 22 -14.60 8.52 4.84
C VAL A 22 -15.22 9.24 6.04
N ASN A 23 -14.69 10.39 6.44
CA ASN A 23 -15.22 11.18 7.55
C ASN A 23 -16.67 11.63 7.32
N GLN A 24 -17.06 11.98 6.09
CA GLN A 24 -18.46 12.32 5.77
C GLN A 24 -19.38 11.10 5.94
N ALA A 25 -18.94 9.93 5.49
CA ALA A 25 -19.70 8.70 5.66
C ALA A 25 -19.86 8.34 7.15
N MET A 26 -18.79 8.42 7.95
CA MET A 26 -18.81 8.14 9.40
C MET A 26 -19.75 9.07 10.15
N LYS A 27 -19.91 10.32 9.72
CA LYS A 27 -20.84 11.31 10.30
C LYS A 27 -22.30 11.12 9.88
N SER A 28 -22.60 10.21 8.96
CA SER A 28 -23.96 10.00 8.42
C SER A 28 -24.96 9.39 9.43
N GLY A 29 -24.48 8.85 10.56
CA GLY A 29 -25.31 8.12 11.52
C GLY A 29 -25.75 6.72 11.05
N LYS A 30 -25.22 6.24 9.92
CA LYS A 30 -25.50 4.91 9.36
C LYS A 30 -24.40 3.92 9.71
N ARG A 31 -24.67 2.62 9.49
CA ARG A 31 -23.62 1.63 9.44
C ARG A 31 -22.71 1.91 8.25
N VAL A 32 -21.42 1.99 8.50
CA VAL A 32 -20.40 2.28 7.48
C VAL A 32 -19.35 1.18 7.48
N ILE A 33 -18.94 0.74 6.30
CA ILE A 33 -17.72 -0.01 6.04
C ILE A 33 -16.85 0.92 5.20
N ALA A 34 -15.75 1.40 5.77
CA ALA A 34 -14.92 2.42 5.15
C ALA A 34 -13.51 1.91 4.90
N ALA A 35 -13.08 1.97 3.64
CA ALA A 35 -11.71 1.79 3.21
C ALA A 35 -11.06 3.18 3.01
N GLY A 36 -10.07 3.46 3.83
CA GLY A 36 -9.32 4.72 3.83
C GLY A 36 -8.12 4.71 2.88
N PRO A 37 -7.32 5.78 2.91
CA PRO A 37 -6.04 5.81 2.22
C PRO A 37 -5.06 4.82 2.86
N GLY A 38 -4.02 4.46 2.12
CA GLY A 38 -2.88 3.71 2.61
C GLY A 38 -1.57 4.33 2.12
N ASN A 39 -0.50 4.12 2.86
CA ASN A 39 0.86 4.38 2.42
C ASN A 39 1.71 3.16 2.80
N PRO A 40 1.54 2.03 2.10
CA PRO A 40 2.14 0.75 2.47
C PRO A 40 3.65 0.72 2.34
N PRO A 41 4.41 0.61 3.45
CA PRO A 41 5.84 0.40 3.41
C PRO A 41 6.20 -1.05 3.13
N VAL A 42 7.29 -1.27 2.40
CA VAL A 42 7.99 -2.54 2.40
C VAL A 42 9.37 -2.40 3.04
N VAL A 43 9.65 -3.23 4.02
CA VAL A 43 10.96 -3.31 4.67
C VAL A 43 11.74 -4.47 4.09
N VAL A 44 13.03 -4.25 3.78
CA VAL A 44 13.95 -5.28 3.31
C VAL A 44 15.20 -5.27 4.18
N ASP A 45 15.48 -6.35 4.88
CA ASP A 45 16.69 -6.48 5.70
C ASP A 45 17.79 -7.29 5.01
N GLU A 46 18.94 -7.38 5.66
CA GLU A 46 20.14 -8.08 5.16
C GLU A 46 19.98 -9.59 5.07
N THR A 47 18.97 -10.16 5.71
CA THR A 47 18.71 -11.62 5.68
C THR A 47 17.82 -12.01 4.51
N ALA A 48 17.20 -11.03 3.83
CA ALA A 48 16.26 -11.26 2.76
C ALA A 48 16.87 -11.99 1.56
N ASP A 49 16.03 -12.70 0.82
CA ASP A 49 16.34 -13.09 -0.54
C ASP A 49 16.13 -11.86 -1.44
N LEU A 50 17.24 -11.17 -1.73
CA LEU A 50 17.19 -9.87 -2.43
C LEU A 50 16.69 -10.00 -3.87
N ASP A 51 16.94 -11.13 -4.55
CA ASP A 51 16.45 -11.33 -5.91
C ASP A 51 14.93 -11.49 -5.91
N LYS A 52 14.42 -12.31 -5.00
CA LYS A 52 12.97 -12.45 -4.79
C LYS A 52 12.33 -11.13 -4.35
N ALA A 53 12.92 -10.43 -3.40
CA ALA A 53 12.39 -9.14 -2.90
C ALA A 53 12.26 -8.11 -4.02
N GLY A 54 13.30 -7.96 -4.87
CA GLY A 54 13.23 -7.05 -6.01
C GLY A 54 12.18 -7.43 -7.03
N SER A 55 12.04 -8.73 -7.33
CA SER A 55 10.99 -9.25 -8.23
C SER A 55 9.59 -8.96 -7.69
N ASP A 56 9.34 -9.29 -6.42
CA ASP A 56 8.05 -9.12 -5.77
C ASP A 56 7.65 -7.64 -5.70
N ILE A 57 8.59 -6.77 -5.31
CA ILE A 57 8.35 -5.33 -5.20
C ILE A 57 8.04 -4.72 -6.58
N VAL A 58 8.84 -5.03 -7.61
CA VAL A 58 8.57 -4.50 -8.96
C VAL A 58 7.22 -4.96 -9.47
N LYS A 59 6.91 -6.25 -9.31
CA LYS A 59 5.63 -6.85 -9.73
C LYS A 59 4.46 -6.16 -9.05
N SER A 60 4.52 -5.99 -7.74
CA SER A 60 3.44 -5.44 -6.92
C SER A 60 3.31 -3.93 -7.10
N ALA A 61 4.39 -3.18 -6.88
CA ALA A 61 4.38 -1.72 -6.96
C ALA A 61 4.10 -1.17 -8.37
N SER A 62 4.28 -1.96 -9.43
CA SER A 62 3.89 -1.57 -10.79
C SER A 62 2.50 -2.04 -11.21
N CYS A 63 1.83 -2.85 -10.39
CA CYS A 63 0.50 -3.36 -10.73
C CYS A 63 -0.50 -2.20 -10.80
N ASP A 64 -1.24 -2.18 -11.92
CA ASP A 64 -2.21 -1.11 -12.20
C ASP A 64 -1.60 0.29 -11.99
N ASN A 65 -0.36 0.46 -12.43
CA ASN A 65 0.40 1.71 -12.30
C ASN A 65 0.41 2.31 -10.89
N ASN A 66 0.47 1.43 -9.89
CA ASN A 66 0.52 1.79 -8.47
C ASN A 66 -0.77 2.47 -7.92
N ILE A 67 -1.91 2.33 -8.60
CA ILE A 67 -3.19 2.89 -8.11
C ILE A 67 -3.73 2.09 -6.91
N ILE A 68 -3.48 0.78 -6.89
CA ILE A 68 -4.02 -0.10 -5.84
C ILE A 68 -3.45 0.31 -4.49
N CYS A 69 -4.32 0.50 -3.51
CA CYS A 69 -3.96 1.02 -2.18
C CYS A 69 -3.10 0.07 -1.31
N VAL A 70 -3.03 -1.23 -1.65
CA VAL A 70 -2.24 -2.22 -0.91
C VAL A 70 -0.81 -2.36 -1.40
N VAL A 71 -0.51 -1.91 -2.63
CA VAL A 71 0.83 -2.08 -3.21
C VAL A 71 1.85 -1.13 -2.59
N GLU A 72 3.11 -1.51 -2.62
CA GLU A 72 4.21 -0.80 -1.99
C GLU A 72 4.30 0.65 -2.49
N LYS A 73 4.35 1.60 -1.55
CA LYS A 73 4.50 3.04 -1.83
C LYS A 73 5.89 3.55 -1.50
N GLU A 74 6.57 2.93 -0.55
CA GLU A 74 7.97 3.20 -0.21
C GLU A 74 8.73 1.93 0.13
N ILE A 75 10.00 1.90 -0.25
CA ILE A 75 10.94 0.82 0.04
C ILE A 75 11.89 1.32 1.14
N ILE A 76 11.90 0.64 2.27
CA ILE A 76 12.82 0.92 3.39
C ILE A 76 13.80 -0.24 3.48
N VAL A 77 15.08 0.03 3.31
CA VAL A 77 16.08 -1.03 3.19
C VAL A 77 17.25 -0.79 4.14
N THR A 78 17.71 -1.83 4.83
CA THR A 78 18.92 -1.74 5.67
C THR A 78 20.14 -1.47 4.80
N HIS A 79 21.14 -0.77 5.37
CA HIS A 79 22.35 -0.39 4.64
C HIS A 79 23.03 -1.59 3.95
N ALA A 80 23.07 -2.72 4.63
CA ALA A 80 23.71 -3.94 4.13
C ALA A 80 22.97 -4.55 2.92
N ALA A 81 21.66 -4.42 2.83
CA ALA A 81 20.83 -4.97 1.75
C ALA A 81 20.69 -4.03 0.54
N ALA A 82 20.93 -2.73 0.72
CA ALA A 82 20.53 -1.69 -0.22
C ALA A 82 21.07 -1.89 -1.64
N GLU A 83 22.38 -2.10 -1.79
CA GLU A 83 22.99 -2.23 -3.13
C GLU A 83 22.54 -3.52 -3.85
N GLY A 84 22.36 -4.61 -3.09
CA GLY A 84 21.84 -5.86 -3.64
C GLY A 84 20.39 -5.72 -4.10
N LEU A 85 19.56 -5.07 -3.30
CA LEU A 85 18.17 -4.81 -3.64
C LEU A 85 18.05 -3.90 -4.88
N LYS A 86 18.82 -2.81 -4.97
CA LYS A 86 18.81 -1.91 -6.14
C LYS A 86 19.14 -2.65 -7.42
N LYS A 87 20.17 -3.51 -7.40
CA LYS A 87 20.52 -4.37 -8.55
C LYS A 87 19.36 -5.30 -8.93
N SER A 88 18.69 -5.88 -7.94
CA SER A 88 17.54 -6.76 -8.19
C SER A 88 16.35 -5.99 -8.77
N LEU A 89 15.99 -4.82 -8.23
CA LEU A 89 14.94 -3.98 -8.77
C LEU A 89 15.18 -3.67 -10.26
N ILE A 90 16.42 -3.28 -10.62
CA ILE A 90 16.80 -2.98 -12.01
C ILE A 90 16.67 -4.23 -12.89
N LYS A 91 17.17 -5.38 -12.42
CA LYS A 91 17.07 -6.67 -13.10
C LYS A 91 15.63 -7.03 -13.45
N HIS A 92 14.69 -6.73 -12.54
CA HIS A 92 13.27 -7.07 -12.70
C HIS A 92 12.42 -5.96 -13.34
N GLY A 93 13.06 -4.95 -13.96
CA GLY A 93 12.37 -3.96 -14.80
C GLY A 93 12.11 -2.62 -14.16
N ALA A 94 12.72 -2.31 -13.01
CA ALA A 94 12.72 -0.95 -12.50
C ALA A 94 13.80 -0.07 -13.14
N VAL A 95 13.61 1.24 -13.07
CA VAL A 95 14.56 2.27 -13.51
C VAL A 95 15.01 3.07 -12.29
N GLU A 96 16.31 3.11 -12.03
CA GLU A 96 16.85 3.97 -10.99
C GLU A 96 17.03 5.39 -11.49
N LEU A 97 16.51 6.37 -10.76
CA LEU A 97 16.66 7.78 -11.07
C LEU A 97 17.79 8.41 -10.27
N SER A 98 18.66 9.17 -10.94
CA SER A 98 19.67 9.98 -10.29
C SER A 98 19.03 11.14 -9.50
N PRO A 99 19.77 11.76 -8.56
CA PRO A 99 19.26 12.93 -7.82
C PRO A 99 18.85 14.10 -8.72
N TYR A 100 19.49 14.27 -9.86
CA TYR A 100 19.11 15.28 -10.85
C TYR A 100 17.74 14.97 -11.49
N GLN A 101 17.56 13.73 -11.93
CA GLN A 101 16.30 13.25 -12.53
C GLN A 101 15.17 13.30 -11.51
N THR A 102 15.43 12.92 -10.26
CA THR A 102 14.45 13.00 -9.15
C THR A 102 13.93 14.42 -8.98
N ARG A 103 14.82 15.44 -8.91
CA ARG A 103 14.40 16.84 -8.79
C ARG A 103 13.60 17.34 -10.00
N ARG A 104 13.86 16.82 -11.19
CA ARG A 104 13.05 17.15 -12.38
C ARG A 104 11.67 16.48 -12.27
N LEU A 105 11.63 15.22 -11.84
CA LEU A 105 10.40 14.47 -11.68
C LEU A 105 9.48 15.09 -10.62
N GLU A 106 10.02 15.56 -9.50
CA GLU A 106 9.24 16.27 -8.49
C GLU A 106 8.41 17.42 -9.06
N LYS A 107 9.00 18.22 -9.97
CA LYS A 107 8.31 19.35 -10.62
C LYS A 107 7.18 18.92 -11.54
N VAL A 108 7.21 17.69 -12.04
CA VAL A 108 6.21 17.12 -12.93
C VAL A 108 5.07 16.50 -12.15
N VAL A 109 5.42 15.61 -11.20
CA VAL A 109 4.44 14.73 -10.56
C VAL A 109 3.86 15.29 -9.26
N LEU A 110 4.41 16.38 -8.74
CA LEU A 110 3.87 17.06 -7.56
C LEU A 110 3.26 18.41 -7.92
N THR A 111 2.27 18.81 -7.14
CA THR A 111 1.72 20.16 -7.13
C THR A 111 2.63 21.11 -6.32
N GLU A 112 2.37 22.42 -6.38
CA GLU A 112 3.07 23.43 -5.55
C GLU A 112 3.00 23.09 -4.05
N ASN A 113 1.90 22.51 -3.60
CA ASN A 113 1.67 22.09 -2.21
C ASN A 113 2.29 20.70 -1.89
N LYS A 114 3.20 20.20 -2.72
CA LYS A 114 3.86 18.89 -2.57
C LYS A 114 2.91 17.70 -2.52
N LYS A 115 1.70 17.81 -3.05
CA LYS A 115 0.73 16.70 -3.20
C LYS A 115 0.85 16.06 -4.58
N ALA A 116 0.44 14.81 -4.71
CA ALA A 116 0.40 14.12 -5.99
C ALA A 116 -0.41 14.91 -7.03
N ASN A 117 0.18 15.13 -8.20
CA ASN A 117 -0.48 15.80 -9.31
C ASN A 117 -1.40 14.79 -10.02
N LYS A 118 -2.70 15.01 -9.93
CA LYS A 118 -3.75 14.13 -10.47
C LYS A 118 -3.60 13.81 -11.97
N LYS A 119 -2.90 14.66 -12.72
CA LYS A 119 -2.61 14.40 -14.15
C LYS A 119 -1.83 13.09 -14.34
N TRP A 120 -1.00 12.72 -13.36
CA TRP A 120 -0.05 11.60 -13.46
C TRP A 120 -0.50 10.36 -12.72
N VAL A 121 -1.58 10.44 -11.95
CA VAL A 121 -2.16 9.28 -11.26
C VAL A 121 -2.54 8.20 -12.28
N GLY A 122 -2.02 6.99 -12.09
CA GLY A 122 -2.29 5.84 -12.94
C GLY A 122 -1.69 5.87 -14.33
N LYS A 123 -0.77 6.79 -14.61
CA LYS A 123 -0.05 6.85 -15.88
C LYS A 123 1.11 5.87 -15.92
N ASP A 124 1.41 5.38 -17.11
CA ASP A 124 2.55 4.50 -17.33
C ASP A 124 3.87 5.20 -16.99
N VAL A 125 4.82 4.43 -16.46
CA VAL A 125 6.13 4.96 -16.09
C VAL A 125 6.85 5.60 -17.28
N GLN A 126 6.65 5.07 -18.50
CA GLN A 126 7.21 5.62 -19.75
C GLN A 126 6.68 7.03 -20.02
N GLU A 127 5.37 7.25 -19.87
CA GLU A 127 4.76 8.58 -20.04
C GLU A 127 5.33 9.58 -19.02
N ILE A 128 5.44 9.15 -17.78
CA ILE A 128 5.95 9.98 -16.67
C ILE A 128 7.43 10.36 -16.90
N LEU A 129 8.28 9.37 -17.25
CA LEU A 129 9.71 9.59 -17.43
C LEU A 129 10.03 10.41 -18.69
N LYS A 130 9.19 10.33 -19.71
CA LYS A 130 9.33 11.14 -20.92
C LYS A 130 9.27 12.63 -20.63
N GLU A 131 8.49 13.08 -19.66
CA GLU A 131 8.40 14.50 -19.26
C GLU A 131 9.71 15.06 -18.70
N ILE A 132 10.58 14.18 -18.23
CA ILE A 132 11.91 14.58 -17.76
C ILE A 132 13.01 14.28 -18.80
N GLY A 133 12.61 13.94 -20.03
CA GLY A 133 13.52 13.65 -21.14
C GLY A 133 14.19 12.28 -21.06
N MET A 134 13.57 11.32 -20.37
CA MET A 134 14.02 9.94 -20.32
C MET A 134 13.09 9.08 -21.19
N ASP A 135 13.65 8.48 -22.24
CA ASP A 135 12.95 7.51 -23.05
C ASP A 135 13.34 6.11 -22.58
N VAL A 136 12.36 5.34 -22.12
CA VAL A 136 12.54 3.98 -21.61
C VAL A 136 11.62 3.01 -22.35
N ASP A 137 12.09 1.80 -22.56
CA ASP A 137 11.30 0.77 -23.26
C ASP A 137 10.14 0.23 -22.40
N SER A 138 9.20 -0.46 -23.04
CA SER A 138 7.99 -0.99 -22.42
C SER A 138 8.23 -2.10 -21.37
N SER A 139 9.45 -2.65 -21.28
CA SER A 139 9.80 -3.61 -20.23
C SER A 139 10.00 -2.92 -18.87
N LYS A 140 10.21 -1.61 -18.86
CA LYS A 140 10.33 -0.83 -17.64
C LYS A 140 8.95 -0.51 -17.07
N ARG A 141 8.74 -0.90 -15.81
CA ARG A 141 7.42 -0.84 -15.19
C ARG A 141 7.36 0.05 -13.94
N LEU A 142 8.51 0.37 -13.36
CA LEU A 142 8.62 1.09 -12.10
C LEU A 142 9.82 2.02 -12.16
N ALA A 143 9.69 3.24 -11.66
CA ALA A 143 10.82 4.10 -11.37
C ALA A 143 11.08 4.10 -9.86
N PHE A 144 12.35 4.05 -9.45
CA PHE A 144 12.72 4.23 -8.06
C PHE A 144 13.90 5.19 -7.91
N MET A 145 14.03 5.76 -6.75
CA MET A 145 15.13 6.67 -6.42
C MET A 145 15.48 6.59 -4.94
N GLU A 146 16.76 6.73 -4.62
CA GLU A 146 17.16 6.82 -3.22
C GLU A 146 16.87 8.22 -2.68
N THR A 147 16.12 8.31 -1.57
CA THR A 147 15.68 9.56 -0.97
C THR A 147 15.84 9.54 0.56
N LYS A 148 15.67 10.70 1.18
CA LYS A 148 15.50 10.80 2.64
C LYS A 148 14.05 10.48 3.03
N ALA A 149 13.84 10.16 4.30
CA ALA A 149 12.53 9.81 4.85
C ALA A 149 11.50 10.95 4.83
N ASP A 150 11.94 12.19 4.79
CA ASP A 150 11.10 13.39 4.72
C ASP A 150 10.81 13.86 3.30
N HIS A 151 11.31 13.13 2.28
CA HIS A 151 11.08 13.48 0.90
C HIS A 151 9.59 13.38 0.55
N PRO A 152 9.02 14.30 -0.25
CA PRO A 152 7.61 14.27 -0.61
C PRO A 152 7.14 12.93 -1.18
N PHE A 153 7.98 12.23 -1.95
CA PHE A 153 7.63 10.92 -2.50
C PHE A 153 7.48 9.82 -1.42
N ALA A 154 8.12 9.97 -0.27
CA ALA A 154 7.99 9.04 0.84
C ALA A 154 6.78 9.34 1.73
N VAL A 155 6.40 10.63 1.82
CA VAL A 155 5.32 11.03 2.71
C VAL A 155 3.97 11.19 2.02
N GLU A 156 3.90 11.15 0.69
CA GLU A 156 2.64 11.29 -0.05
C GLU A 156 2.34 10.03 -0.85
N GLU A 157 1.11 9.55 -0.76
CA GLU A 157 0.61 8.49 -1.62
C GLU A 157 0.50 9.02 -3.05
N LEU A 158 1.44 8.63 -3.93
CA LEU A 158 1.54 9.18 -5.28
C LEU A 158 0.53 8.58 -6.24
N LEU A 159 0.15 7.32 -6.06
CA LEU A 159 -0.72 6.54 -6.97
C LEU A 159 -0.19 6.51 -8.41
N MET A 160 1.12 6.34 -8.55
CA MET A 160 1.83 6.22 -9.81
C MET A 160 3.06 5.33 -9.63
N PRO A 161 3.61 4.71 -10.70
CA PRO A 161 4.71 3.75 -10.59
C PRO A 161 6.07 4.44 -10.34
N VAL A 162 6.13 5.23 -9.27
CA VAL A 162 7.29 5.99 -8.81
C VAL A 162 7.43 5.79 -7.30
N VAL A 163 8.46 5.05 -6.88
CA VAL A 163 8.60 4.59 -5.48
C VAL A 163 9.95 5.04 -4.91
N PRO A 164 9.98 5.75 -3.78
CA PRO A 164 11.23 6.10 -3.09
C PRO A 164 11.83 4.86 -2.42
N LEU A 165 13.16 4.80 -2.40
CA LEU A 165 13.95 3.87 -1.62
C LEU A 165 14.66 4.66 -0.53
N ILE A 166 14.48 4.25 0.72
CA ILE A 166 15.04 4.92 1.89
C ILE A 166 15.97 3.94 2.57
N ARG A 167 17.25 4.32 2.63
CA ARG A 167 18.29 3.53 3.29
C ARG A 167 18.35 3.90 4.77
N VAL A 168 18.34 2.88 5.61
CA VAL A 168 18.41 3.00 7.07
C VAL A 168 19.56 2.17 7.62
N LYS A 169 19.93 2.45 8.86
CA LYS A 169 21.08 1.80 9.52
C LYS A 169 20.82 0.31 9.78
N ASP A 170 19.67 0.01 10.38
CA ASP A 170 19.31 -1.32 10.85
C ASP A 170 17.80 -1.56 10.80
N ILE A 171 17.39 -2.77 11.17
CA ILE A 171 15.99 -3.20 11.13
C ILE A 171 15.11 -2.40 12.10
N ASP A 172 15.63 -1.96 13.22
CA ASP A 172 14.86 -1.22 14.22
C ASP A 172 14.48 0.15 13.69
N GLU A 173 15.43 0.85 13.07
CA GLU A 173 15.17 2.11 12.37
C GLU A 173 14.20 1.89 11.20
N ALA A 174 14.34 0.77 10.46
CA ALA A 174 13.45 0.45 9.35
C ALA A 174 11.99 0.29 9.81
N ILE A 175 11.75 -0.45 10.89
CA ILE A 175 10.43 -0.69 11.43
C ILE A 175 9.81 0.61 11.99
N ASP A 176 10.60 1.42 12.71
CA ASP A 176 10.12 2.70 13.25
C ASP A 176 9.76 3.68 12.14
N LEU A 177 10.57 3.72 11.08
CA LEU A 177 10.29 4.56 9.93
C LEU A 177 9.05 4.07 9.15
N ALA A 178 8.91 2.76 8.94
CA ALA A 178 7.74 2.16 8.30
C ALA A 178 6.46 2.55 9.03
N TYR A 179 6.45 2.42 10.35
CA TYR A 179 5.31 2.83 11.18
C TYR A 179 4.98 4.32 11.04
N LYS A 180 6.01 5.17 11.02
CA LYS A 180 5.85 6.62 10.85
C LYS A 180 5.26 6.99 9.48
N LEU A 181 5.75 6.36 8.41
CA LEU A 181 5.32 6.66 7.03
C LEU A 181 3.94 6.10 6.71
N GLU A 182 3.53 5.02 7.35
CA GLU A 182 2.18 4.43 7.22
C GLU A 182 1.08 5.32 7.85
N LYS A 183 1.46 6.26 8.72
CA LYS A 183 0.61 7.34 9.27
C LYS A 183 -0.64 6.86 10.02
N ASN A 184 -0.57 5.74 10.69
CA ASN A 184 -1.69 5.12 11.41
C ASN A 184 -2.93 4.86 10.52
N CYS A 185 -2.71 4.60 9.23
CA CYS A 185 -3.78 4.11 8.36
C CYS A 185 -4.16 2.67 8.71
N PHE A 186 -3.26 1.90 9.35
CA PHE A 186 -3.41 0.49 9.70
C PHE A 186 -3.83 -0.36 8.51
N HIS A 187 -3.33 0.02 7.33
CA HIS A 187 -3.77 -0.53 6.06
C HIS A 187 -2.97 -1.76 5.67
N THR A 188 -1.75 -1.57 5.19
CA THR A 188 -0.90 -2.64 4.66
C THR A 188 0.57 -2.37 4.97
N ALA A 189 1.33 -3.43 5.24
CA ALA A 189 2.78 -3.40 5.29
C ALA A 189 3.36 -4.74 4.81
N ALA A 190 4.57 -4.70 4.29
CA ALA A 190 5.29 -5.89 3.85
C ALA A 190 6.72 -5.93 4.42
N ILE A 191 7.27 -7.13 4.58
CA ILE A 191 8.67 -7.34 4.97
C ILE A 191 9.28 -8.49 4.18
N HIS A 192 10.48 -8.29 3.67
CA HIS A 192 11.35 -9.34 3.17
C HIS A 192 12.50 -9.57 4.16
N SER A 193 12.51 -10.72 4.78
CA SER A 193 13.46 -11.12 5.82
C SER A 193 13.47 -12.64 5.97
N LYS A 194 14.58 -13.23 6.38
CA LYS A 194 14.64 -14.61 6.87
C LYS A 194 14.72 -14.69 8.39
N ASN A 195 14.77 -13.53 9.07
CA ASN A 195 14.77 -13.45 10.52
C ASN A 195 13.33 -13.36 11.05
N ILE A 196 12.89 -14.41 11.75
CA ILE A 196 11.53 -14.51 12.27
C ILE A 196 11.23 -13.45 13.34
N ASP A 197 12.23 -13.03 14.10
CA ASP A 197 12.08 -12.01 15.15
C ASP A 197 11.86 -10.63 14.53
N HIS A 198 12.55 -10.32 13.42
CA HIS A 198 12.32 -9.08 12.67
C HIS A 198 10.90 -9.04 12.11
N MET A 199 10.44 -10.14 11.50
CA MET A 199 9.07 -10.25 10.98
C MET A 199 8.03 -10.10 12.09
N HIS A 200 8.25 -10.76 13.23
CA HIS A 200 7.37 -10.65 14.39
C HIS A 200 7.31 -9.22 14.93
N LYS A 201 8.49 -8.61 15.18
CA LYS A 201 8.59 -7.24 15.68
C LYS A 201 7.85 -6.25 14.79
N MET A 202 8.04 -6.34 13.46
CA MET A 202 7.36 -5.47 12.52
C MET A 202 5.85 -5.72 12.51
N ALA A 203 5.38 -6.97 12.50
CA ALA A 203 3.96 -7.29 12.50
C ALA A 203 3.23 -6.72 13.71
N VAL A 204 3.83 -6.84 14.90
CA VAL A 204 3.28 -6.27 16.14
C VAL A 204 3.26 -4.74 16.09
N LYS A 205 4.33 -4.12 15.62
CA LYS A 205 4.45 -2.65 15.55
C LYS A 205 3.47 -2.04 14.56
N MET A 206 3.36 -2.62 13.36
CA MET A 206 2.50 -2.09 12.29
C MET A 206 1.01 -2.27 12.59
N ASN A 207 0.61 -3.37 13.22
CA ASN A 207 -0.78 -3.65 13.58
C ASN A 207 -1.78 -3.35 12.44
N CYS A 208 -1.40 -3.64 11.20
CA CYS A 208 -2.18 -3.32 10.01
C CYS A 208 -3.14 -4.45 9.59
N SER A 209 -4.11 -4.12 8.75
CA SER A 209 -5.11 -5.06 8.23
C SER A 209 -4.49 -6.14 7.34
N ILE A 210 -3.43 -5.81 6.61
CA ILE A 210 -2.68 -6.71 5.74
C ILE A 210 -1.20 -6.63 6.13
N PHE A 211 -0.61 -7.77 6.49
CA PHE A 211 0.83 -7.88 6.74
C PHE A 211 1.42 -9.03 5.91
N VAL A 212 2.25 -8.70 4.93
CA VAL A 212 2.84 -9.69 4.01
C VAL A 212 4.30 -9.96 4.38
N LYS A 213 4.68 -11.23 4.40
CA LYS A 213 6.05 -11.70 4.65
C LYS A 213 6.59 -12.42 3.42
N ASN A 214 7.74 -11.97 2.92
CA ASN A 214 8.46 -12.59 1.81
C ASN A 214 7.60 -12.82 0.55
N GLY A 215 6.78 -11.84 0.21
CA GLY A 215 5.93 -11.83 -0.97
C GLY A 215 5.55 -10.42 -1.40
N PRO A 216 4.96 -10.28 -2.59
CA PRO A 216 4.43 -9.00 -3.05
C PRO A 216 3.27 -8.56 -2.15
N ALA A 217 3.09 -7.26 -1.90
CA ALA A 217 1.96 -6.78 -1.10
C ALA A 217 0.59 -7.20 -1.66
N LEU A 218 0.50 -7.47 -2.97
CA LEU A 218 -0.66 -8.06 -3.63
C LEU A 218 -1.06 -9.45 -3.08
N ALA A 219 -0.14 -10.17 -2.42
CA ALA A 219 -0.48 -11.43 -1.75
C ALA A 219 -1.57 -11.23 -0.67
N GLY A 220 -1.66 -10.04 -0.09
CA GLY A 220 -2.75 -9.65 0.80
C GLY A 220 -4.13 -9.58 0.15
N LEU A 221 -4.18 -9.57 -1.19
CA LEU A 221 -5.42 -9.69 -1.99
C LEU A 221 -5.59 -11.10 -2.57
N ALA A 222 -4.92 -12.10 -1.99
CA ALA A 222 -4.85 -13.49 -2.46
C ALA A 222 -4.20 -13.66 -3.86
N MET A 223 -3.48 -12.68 -4.37
CA MET A 223 -2.64 -12.82 -5.56
C MET A 223 -1.30 -13.43 -5.16
N GLU A 224 -1.15 -14.75 -5.34
CA GLU A 224 -0.02 -15.56 -4.86
C GLU A 224 0.04 -15.68 -3.31
N GLY A 225 -1.08 -15.43 -2.64
CA GLY A 225 -1.26 -15.57 -1.20
C GLY A 225 -2.56 -16.28 -0.85
N GLU A 226 -2.82 -16.44 0.43
CA GLU A 226 -4.03 -17.08 0.96
C GLU A 226 -5.02 -16.04 1.47
N GLY A 227 -6.31 -16.42 1.51
CA GLY A 227 -7.36 -15.61 2.12
C GLY A 227 -8.37 -15.07 1.11
N PRO A 228 -9.32 -14.25 1.59
CA PRO A 228 -10.36 -13.69 0.72
C PRO A 228 -9.80 -12.55 -0.15
N THR A 229 -10.23 -12.52 -1.41
CA THR A 229 -9.94 -11.42 -2.33
C THR A 229 -10.95 -10.29 -2.13
N THR A 230 -10.45 -9.09 -1.89
CA THR A 230 -11.27 -7.88 -1.78
C THR A 230 -10.43 -6.64 -2.08
N PHE A 231 -11.06 -5.62 -2.66
CA PHE A 231 -10.47 -4.28 -2.79
C PHE A 231 -11.01 -3.28 -1.74
N THR A 232 -11.82 -3.75 -0.79
CA THR A 232 -12.31 -2.95 0.33
C THR A 232 -11.57 -3.35 1.59
N ILE A 233 -10.44 -2.67 1.84
CA ILE A 233 -9.65 -2.87 3.06
C ILE A 233 -10.13 -1.86 4.09
N ALA A 234 -11.05 -2.30 4.93
CA ALA A 234 -11.81 -1.44 5.83
C ALA A 234 -11.07 -1.20 7.17
N SER A 235 -9.85 -0.67 7.10
CA SER A 235 -9.04 -0.32 8.28
C SER A 235 -9.70 0.73 9.17
N PRO A 236 -10.28 1.84 8.63
CA PRO A 236 -10.92 2.87 9.48
C PRO A 236 -12.10 2.37 10.31
N THR A 237 -12.81 1.33 9.84
CA THR A 237 -13.97 0.75 10.56
C THR A 237 -13.67 -0.60 11.21
N GLY A 238 -12.45 -1.12 10.99
CA GLY A 238 -11.93 -2.28 11.72
C GLY A 238 -12.23 -3.65 11.11
N GLU A 239 -12.96 -3.73 9.99
CA GLU A 239 -13.22 -5.01 9.32
C GLU A 239 -11.99 -5.58 8.62
N GLY A 240 -10.98 -4.75 8.30
CA GLY A 240 -9.81 -5.16 7.54
C GLY A 240 -10.19 -5.69 6.16
N ASN A 241 -9.66 -6.86 5.77
CA ASN A 241 -10.04 -7.56 4.54
C ASN A 241 -11.51 -7.98 4.59
N THR A 242 -12.36 -7.29 3.83
CA THR A 242 -13.79 -7.55 3.84
C THR A 242 -14.16 -8.82 3.08
N THR A 243 -15.24 -9.45 3.51
CA THR A 243 -15.88 -10.57 2.85
C THR A 243 -17.39 -10.33 2.76
N ALA A 244 -18.14 -11.13 2.01
CA ALA A 244 -19.59 -11.02 1.94
C ALA A 244 -20.27 -10.98 3.31
N ARG A 245 -19.69 -11.63 4.32
CA ARG A 245 -20.19 -11.63 5.70
C ARG A 245 -20.24 -10.22 6.31
N HIS A 246 -19.27 -9.36 6.02
CA HIS A 246 -19.23 -8.00 6.55
C HIS A 246 -20.33 -7.09 6.01
N PHE A 247 -20.86 -7.39 4.81
CA PHE A 247 -21.94 -6.62 4.20
C PHE A 247 -23.33 -7.08 4.61
N THR A 248 -23.44 -8.11 5.44
CA THR A 248 -24.67 -8.66 5.98
C THR A 248 -24.85 -8.34 7.46
N ARG A 249 -25.92 -8.80 8.06
CA ARG A 249 -26.12 -8.75 9.51
C ARG A 249 -26.21 -10.15 10.08
N THR A 250 -25.62 -10.39 11.22
CA THR A 250 -25.81 -11.64 11.95
C THR A 250 -27.26 -11.70 12.48
N ARG A 251 -27.91 -12.83 12.26
CA ARG A 251 -29.27 -13.10 12.78
C ARG A 251 -29.22 -14.36 13.62
N ARG A 252 -29.88 -14.33 14.73
CA ARG A 252 -30.13 -15.50 15.56
C ARG A 252 -31.59 -15.94 15.33
N CYS A 253 -31.77 -17.18 14.90
CA CYS A 253 -33.08 -17.81 14.80
C CYS A 253 -33.13 -18.94 15.82
N VAL A 254 -34.13 -18.91 16.67
CA VAL A 254 -34.30 -19.89 17.74
C VAL A 254 -35.72 -20.43 17.66
N LEU A 255 -35.87 -21.76 17.66
CA LEU A 255 -37.13 -22.43 17.91
C LEU A 255 -37.15 -22.83 19.39
N SER A 256 -38.19 -22.42 20.08
CA SER A 256 -38.45 -22.80 21.47
C SER A 256 -39.79 -23.56 21.56
N GLY A 257 -39.89 -24.50 22.45
CA GLY A 257 -41.09 -25.28 22.65
C GLY A 257 -40.99 -26.73 22.11
N ASN A 258 -42.05 -27.22 21.54
CA ASN A 258 -42.25 -28.65 21.34
C ASN A 258 -41.67 -29.26 20.04
N PHE A 259 -41.06 -28.48 19.22
CA PHE A 259 -40.45 -29.01 17.99
C PHE A 259 -39.09 -29.66 18.31
N ARG A 260 -39.02 -30.97 18.22
CA ARG A 260 -37.79 -31.75 18.38
C ARG A 260 -37.53 -32.51 17.08
N ILE A 261 -36.29 -32.42 16.58
CA ILE A 261 -35.80 -33.35 15.58
C ILE A 261 -35.18 -34.51 16.36
N THR A 262 -35.82 -35.65 16.33
CA THR A 262 -35.34 -36.89 16.99
C THR A 262 -34.72 -37.79 15.95
#